data_d75a68ceccec251dc87c7feb27cbf6fc
#
_entry.id   d75a68ceccec251dc87c7feb27cbf6fc
#
_cell.length_a   1.000
_cell.length_b   1.000
_cell.length_c   1.000
_cell.angle_alpha   90.00
_cell.angle_beta   90.00
_cell.angle_gamma   90.00
#
_symmetry.space_group_name_H-M   'P 1'
#
loop_
_entity.id
_entity.type
_entity.pdbx_description
1 polymer ?
#
loop_
_entity_poly.entity_id
_entity_poly.type
_entity_poly.pdbx_seq_one_letter_code
_entity_poly.pdbx_strand_id
1 'polypeptide(L)'
;LFHLLKAFLSVYETHNFTKTANNLYLSQPTVSSQIRKLEDYLNVSLFVRNGKQEILPTKEADFLYPRVLKIIEEWNDAITHVDTQKTYREKCVLASSQTCGAYLIPKIVPVLVKHFPMVNFSFPVMSGPEIVQELEKAKVDFGLIETPERSELMERHVIAKDELVLAGDSDSDYWLLPETNSPLGFINENYLKYNNLSPNLIRTYNHEMALALLKHQVGKTIISKFALDPSIPYQHLDTLDGRNLYFVTRKKVVSEKLGRISNFIQEQLSHATDQLS
;
A
#
# COMPACT_ATOMS: atom_id res chain seq x y z
N LEU A 1 -13.24 -20.70 -20.42
CA LEU A 1 -12.83 -19.31 -20.31
C LEU A 1 -11.86 -19.10 -19.13
N PHE A 2 -12.16 -19.54 -17.91
CA PHE A 2 -11.32 -19.29 -16.71
C PHE A 2 -9.86 -19.76 -16.86
N HIS A 3 -9.59 -20.89 -17.53
CA HIS A 3 -8.22 -21.33 -17.76
C HIS A 3 -7.45 -20.39 -18.70
N LEU A 4 -8.13 -19.74 -19.66
CA LEU A 4 -7.53 -18.71 -20.52
C LEU A 4 -7.19 -17.45 -19.69
N LEU A 5 -8.09 -17.05 -18.82
CA LEU A 5 -7.87 -15.89 -17.94
C LEU A 5 -6.71 -16.13 -16.95
N LYS A 6 -6.61 -17.34 -16.37
CA LYS A 6 -5.48 -17.71 -15.50
C LYS A 6 -4.14 -17.72 -16.26
N ALA A 7 -4.14 -18.23 -17.50
CA ALA A 7 -2.94 -18.18 -18.34
C ALA A 7 -2.53 -16.73 -18.66
N PHE A 8 -3.51 -15.86 -18.98
CA PHE A 8 -3.28 -14.44 -19.23
C PHE A 8 -2.65 -13.75 -18.02
N LEU A 9 -3.22 -13.89 -16.82
CA LEU A 9 -2.66 -13.30 -15.59
C LEU A 9 -1.21 -13.75 -15.38
N SER A 10 -0.94 -15.05 -15.48
CA SER A 10 0.40 -15.59 -15.25
C SER A 10 1.41 -15.16 -16.32
N VAL A 11 1.02 -15.03 -17.60
CA VAL A 11 1.90 -14.48 -18.65
C VAL A 11 2.17 -13.00 -18.41
N TYR A 12 1.15 -12.25 -18.02
CA TYR A 12 1.29 -10.83 -17.69
C TYR A 12 2.27 -10.60 -16.54
N GLU A 13 2.22 -11.41 -15.47
CA GLU A 13 3.11 -11.30 -14.30
C GLU A 13 4.55 -11.81 -14.58
N THR A 14 4.69 -12.82 -15.41
CA THR A 14 6.00 -13.46 -15.63
C THR A 14 6.75 -12.90 -16.83
N HIS A 15 6.06 -12.25 -17.77
CA HIS A 15 6.58 -11.81 -19.08
C HIS A 15 7.26 -12.94 -19.87
N ASN A 16 6.88 -14.21 -19.58
CA ASN A 16 7.57 -15.39 -20.12
C ASN A 16 6.65 -16.62 -20.21
N PHE A 17 6.41 -17.12 -21.42
CA PHE A 17 5.56 -18.31 -21.64
C PHE A 17 6.08 -19.58 -20.99
N THR A 18 7.41 -19.78 -20.97
CA THR A 18 8.02 -20.99 -20.39
C THR A 18 7.88 -20.97 -18.87
N LYS A 19 8.17 -19.82 -18.24
CA LYS A 19 7.99 -19.65 -16.79
C LYS A 19 6.53 -19.81 -16.39
N THR A 20 5.60 -19.23 -17.17
CA THR A 20 4.17 -19.43 -16.99
C THR A 20 3.76 -20.89 -17.08
N ALA A 21 4.27 -21.61 -18.09
CA ALA A 21 3.97 -23.03 -18.28
C ALA A 21 4.38 -23.85 -17.06
N ASN A 22 5.58 -23.61 -16.51
CA ASN A 22 6.04 -24.25 -15.29
C ASN A 22 5.14 -23.90 -14.07
N ASN A 23 4.76 -22.64 -13.90
CA ASN A 23 3.91 -22.20 -12.80
C ASN A 23 2.51 -22.81 -12.84
N LEU A 24 1.99 -23.07 -14.04
CA LEU A 24 0.64 -23.63 -14.24
C LEU A 24 0.64 -25.14 -14.46
N TYR A 25 1.81 -25.81 -14.39
CA TYR A 25 1.97 -27.24 -14.69
C TYR A 25 1.46 -27.63 -16.10
N LEU A 26 1.73 -26.76 -17.08
CA LEU A 26 1.33 -26.93 -18.48
C LEU A 26 2.55 -26.98 -19.40
N SER A 27 2.34 -27.36 -20.68
CA SER A 27 3.36 -27.18 -21.70
C SER A 27 3.36 -25.74 -22.24
N GLN A 28 4.52 -25.24 -22.68
CA GLN A 28 4.61 -23.91 -23.28
C GLN A 28 3.69 -23.74 -24.53
N PRO A 29 3.56 -24.73 -25.43
CA PRO A 29 2.59 -24.63 -26.52
C PRO A 29 1.15 -24.50 -26.05
N THR A 30 0.80 -25.17 -24.94
CA THR A 30 -0.54 -25.06 -24.35
C THR A 30 -0.82 -23.62 -23.86
N VAL A 31 0.13 -23.01 -23.12
CA VAL A 31 -0.01 -21.63 -22.67
C VAL A 31 -0.12 -20.67 -23.87
N SER A 32 0.75 -20.83 -24.89
CA SER A 32 0.69 -20.01 -26.10
C SER A 32 -0.66 -20.13 -26.83
N SER A 33 -1.20 -21.36 -26.93
CA SER A 33 -2.51 -21.63 -27.53
C SER A 33 -3.64 -20.97 -26.69
N GLN A 34 -3.54 -21.01 -25.36
CA GLN A 34 -4.54 -20.38 -24.48
C GLN A 34 -4.56 -18.86 -24.64
N ILE A 35 -3.39 -18.22 -24.70
CA ILE A 35 -3.31 -16.78 -24.94
C ILE A 35 -3.90 -16.43 -26.30
N ARG A 36 -3.50 -17.14 -27.36
CA ARG A 36 -4.05 -16.89 -28.70
C ARG A 36 -5.57 -17.02 -28.74
N LYS A 37 -6.15 -18.05 -28.10
CA LYS A 37 -7.59 -18.22 -28.01
C LYS A 37 -8.28 -17.06 -27.27
N LEU A 38 -7.63 -16.48 -26.25
CA LEU A 38 -8.15 -15.32 -25.55
C LEU A 38 -8.09 -14.07 -26.43
N GLU A 39 -6.97 -13.86 -27.14
CA GLU A 39 -6.80 -12.77 -28.10
C GLU A 39 -7.81 -12.85 -29.24
N ASP A 40 -8.02 -14.04 -29.80
CA ASP A 40 -9.02 -14.30 -30.84
C ASP A 40 -10.46 -14.02 -30.31
N TYR A 41 -10.75 -14.44 -29.07
CA TYR A 41 -12.05 -14.19 -28.44
C TYR A 41 -12.34 -12.70 -28.20
N LEU A 42 -11.29 -11.93 -27.84
CA LEU A 42 -11.39 -10.51 -27.58
C LEU A 42 -11.19 -9.64 -28.84
N ASN A 43 -10.70 -10.25 -29.92
CA ASN A 43 -10.30 -9.59 -31.16
C ASN A 43 -9.26 -8.47 -30.94
N VAL A 44 -8.32 -8.70 -30.02
CA VAL A 44 -7.19 -7.80 -29.72
C VAL A 44 -5.93 -8.61 -29.42
N SER A 45 -4.75 -8.03 -29.66
CA SER A 45 -3.49 -8.60 -29.17
C SER A 45 -3.24 -8.16 -27.74
N LEU A 46 -2.92 -9.12 -26.88
CA LEU A 46 -2.61 -8.84 -25.46
C LEU A 46 -1.09 -8.77 -25.22
N PHE A 47 -0.30 -9.45 -26.07
CA PHE A 47 1.15 -9.47 -25.92
C PHE A 47 1.85 -9.26 -27.25
N VAL A 48 2.98 -8.53 -27.20
CA VAL A 48 3.90 -8.36 -28.32
C VAL A 48 5.25 -8.98 -27.99
N ARG A 49 5.93 -9.56 -28.99
CA ARG A 49 7.27 -10.11 -28.83
C ARG A 49 8.30 -9.03 -29.08
N ASN A 50 9.15 -8.76 -28.10
CA ASN A 50 10.29 -7.88 -28.23
C ASN A 50 11.57 -8.73 -28.26
N GLY A 51 12.09 -9.04 -29.48
CA GLY A 51 13.25 -9.92 -29.65
C GLY A 51 12.97 -11.39 -29.38
N LYS A 52 14.02 -12.15 -29.02
CA LYS A 52 13.94 -13.62 -28.94
C LYS A 52 13.32 -14.18 -27.67
N GLN A 53 13.18 -13.44 -26.60
CA GLN A 53 12.77 -13.98 -25.28
C GLN A 53 11.85 -13.07 -24.45
N GLU A 54 11.67 -11.82 -24.80
CA GLU A 54 10.90 -10.88 -23.99
C GLU A 54 9.49 -10.69 -24.58
N ILE A 55 8.50 -10.77 -23.69
CA ILE A 55 7.08 -10.58 -23.99
C ILE A 55 6.62 -9.37 -23.26
N LEU A 56 6.12 -8.39 -23.98
CA LEU A 56 5.59 -7.15 -23.40
C LEU A 56 4.07 -7.13 -23.50
N PRO A 57 3.38 -6.71 -22.43
CA PRO A 57 1.94 -6.49 -22.47
C PRO A 57 1.60 -5.30 -23.40
N THR A 58 0.45 -5.36 -24.03
CA THR A 58 -0.14 -4.25 -24.76
C THR A 58 -0.95 -3.34 -23.81
N LYS A 59 -1.38 -2.16 -24.28
CA LYS A 59 -2.29 -1.30 -23.53
C LYS A 59 -3.61 -2.00 -23.21
N GLU A 60 -4.07 -2.87 -24.09
CA GLU A 60 -5.25 -3.71 -23.90
C GLU A 60 -5.04 -4.72 -22.77
N ALA A 61 -3.83 -5.31 -22.68
CA ALA A 61 -3.47 -6.20 -21.58
C ALA A 61 -3.39 -5.44 -20.24
N ASP A 62 -2.79 -4.25 -20.22
CA ASP A 62 -2.72 -3.39 -19.03
C ASP A 62 -4.13 -3.00 -18.54
N PHE A 63 -5.03 -2.73 -19.46
CA PHE A 63 -6.44 -2.46 -19.14
C PHE A 63 -7.18 -3.69 -18.61
N LEU A 64 -6.90 -4.86 -19.17
CA LEU A 64 -7.61 -6.10 -18.88
C LEU A 64 -7.14 -6.74 -17.57
N TYR A 65 -5.84 -6.69 -17.27
CA TYR A 65 -5.22 -7.38 -16.15
C TYR A 65 -5.91 -7.17 -14.79
N PRO A 66 -6.10 -5.94 -14.28
CA PRO A 66 -6.71 -5.72 -12.97
C PRO A 66 -8.17 -6.19 -12.93
N ARG A 67 -8.86 -6.21 -14.07
CA ARG A 67 -10.25 -6.65 -14.16
C ARG A 67 -10.38 -8.16 -14.11
N VAL A 68 -9.51 -8.85 -14.84
CA VAL A 68 -9.46 -10.32 -14.85
C VAL A 68 -9.02 -10.85 -13.49
N LEU A 69 -8.04 -10.21 -12.86
CA LEU A 69 -7.59 -10.57 -11.51
C LEU A 69 -8.78 -10.55 -10.55
N LYS A 70 -9.54 -9.47 -10.55
CA LYS A 70 -10.72 -9.33 -9.70
C LYS A 70 -11.81 -10.38 -9.99
N ILE A 71 -12.09 -10.67 -11.27
CA ILE A 71 -13.07 -11.71 -11.65
C ILE A 71 -12.63 -13.07 -11.11
N ILE A 72 -11.35 -13.42 -11.20
CA ILE A 72 -10.83 -14.69 -10.68
C ILE A 72 -10.91 -14.74 -9.16
N GLU A 73 -10.61 -13.65 -8.47
CA GLU A 73 -10.72 -13.55 -7.01
C GLU A 73 -12.18 -13.70 -6.56
N GLU A 74 -13.11 -12.96 -7.15
CA GLU A 74 -14.55 -13.05 -6.86
C GLU A 74 -15.09 -14.46 -7.14
N TRP A 75 -14.65 -15.11 -8.21
CA TRP A 75 -15.02 -16.49 -8.51
C TRP A 75 -14.49 -17.48 -7.47
N ASN A 76 -13.22 -17.36 -7.08
CA ASN A 76 -12.64 -18.23 -6.05
C ASN A 76 -13.34 -18.04 -4.70
N ASP A 77 -13.66 -16.80 -4.35
CA ASP A 77 -14.44 -16.49 -3.14
C ASP A 77 -15.85 -17.11 -3.23
N ALA A 78 -16.51 -17.01 -4.37
CA ALA A 78 -17.85 -17.61 -4.57
C ALA A 78 -17.80 -19.15 -4.41
N ILE A 79 -16.83 -19.83 -5.03
CA ILE A 79 -16.67 -21.31 -4.90
C ILE A 79 -16.41 -21.70 -3.44
N THR A 80 -15.53 -20.98 -2.76
CA THR A 80 -15.18 -21.28 -1.37
C THR A 80 -16.40 -21.20 -0.43
N HIS A 81 -17.40 -20.42 -0.81
CA HIS A 81 -18.60 -20.19 0.00
C HIS A 81 -19.82 -20.99 -0.45
N VAL A 82 -19.79 -21.67 -1.60
CA VAL A 82 -20.88 -22.55 -2.05
C VAL A 82 -21.11 -23.73 -1.07
N ASP A 83 -20.05 -24.19 -0.42
CA ASP A 83 -20.09 -25.40 0.41
C ASP A 83 -20.23 -25.12 1.92
N THR A 84 -20.29 -23.86 2.32
CA THR A 84 -20.44 -23.50 3.74
C THR A 84 -21.66 -22.58 3.90
N GLN A 85 -22.59 -22.94 4.78
CA GLN A 85 -23.66 -22.04 5.28
C GLN A 85 -23.12 -20.81 6.03
N LYS A 86 -21.85 -20.46 5.82
CA LYS A 86 -21.22 -19.28 6.40
C LYS A 86 -21.61 -18.05 5.60
N THR A 87 -22.16 -17.09 6.29
CA THR A 87 -22.50 -15.77 5.75
C THR A 87 -21.31 -15.19 4.96
N TYR A 88 -21.52 -14.95 3.66
CA TYR A 88 -20.50 -14.32 2.81
C TYR A 88 -20.05 -12.99 3.41
N ARG A 89 -18.76 -12.82 3.59
CA ARG A 89 -18.16 -11.56 4.02
C ARG A 89 -17.19 -11.10 2.94
N GLU A 90 -17.45 -9.92 2.42
CA GLU A 90 -16.57 -9.29 1.45
C GLU A 90 -15.22 -8.91 2.09
N LYS A 91 -14.13 -9.06 1.36
CA LYS A 91 -12.82 -8.61 1.82
C LYS A 91 -12.61 -7.16 1.43
N CYS A 92 -11.96 -6.42 2.31
CA CYS A 92 -11.49 -5.06 2.06
C CYS A 92 -10.08 -4.91 2.61
N VAL A 93 -9.13 -4.60 1.77
CA VAL A 93 -7.72 -4.45 2.11
C VAL A 93 -7.36 -2.97 2.07
N LEU A 94 -7.10 -2.39 3.24
CA LEU A 94 -6.59 -1.04 3.41
C LEU A 94 -5.13 -1.11 3.84
N ALA A 95 -4.20 -0.97 2.91
CA ALA A 95 -2.78 -0.95 3.21
C ALA A 95 -2.35 0.42 3.74
N SER A 96 -1.31 0.45 4.54
CA SER A 96 -0.80 1.69 5.11
C SER A 96 0.71 1.67 5.29
N SER A 97 1.31 2.86 5.27
CA SER A 97 2.66 3.06 5.79
C SER A 97 2.72 2.79 7.31
N GLN A 98 3.92 2.72 7.87
CA GLN A 98 4.09 2.52 9.31
C GLN A 98 3.41 3.60 10.14
N THR A 99 3.59 4.88 9.80
CA THR A 99 2.97 6.01 10.50
C THR A 99 1.45 5.96 10.42
N CYS A 100 0.89 5.85 9.21
CA CYS A 100 -0.55 5.80 9.02
C CYS A 100 -1.18 4.56 9.68
N GLY A 101 -0.50 3.41 9.62
CA GLY A 101 -0.94 2.16 10.24
C GLY A 101 -1.02 2.24 11.75
N ALA A 102 -0.01 2.85 12.38
CA ALA A 102 0.04 2.95 13.83
C ALA A 102 -0.92 4.01 14.39
N TYR A 103 -1.14 5.14 13.68
CA TYR A 103 -1.82 6.31 14.26
C TYR A 103 -3.17 6.67 13.65
N LEU A 104 -3.43 6.30 12.40
CA LEU A 104 -4.72 6.57 11.75
C LEU A 104 -5.64 5.36 11.73
N ILE A 105 -5.11 4.19 11.37
CA ILE A 105 -5.91 2.96 11.28
C ILE A 105 -6.65 2.65 12.60
N PRO A 106 -6.02 2.67 13.79
CA PRO A 106 -6.71 2.37 15.04
C PRO A 106 -7.88 3.32 15.39
N LYS A 107 -7.86 4.55 14.86
CA LYS A 107 -8.92 5.53 15.09
C LYS A 107 -10.18 5.25 14.26
N ILE A 108 -10.00 4.73 13.05
CA ILE A 108 -11.11 4.49 12.13
C ILE A 108 -11.67 3.07 12.19
N VAL A 109 -10.86 2.07 12.57
CA VAL A 109 -11.27 0.66 12.59
C VAL A 109 -12.51 0.39 13.46
N PRO A 110 -12.64 0.94 14.70
CA PRO A 110 -13.83 0.71 15.52
C PRO A 110 -15.13 1.13 14.83
N VAL A 111 -15.09 2.24 14.09
CA VAL A 111 -16.24 2.76 13.36
C VAL A 111 -16.49 1.97 12.08
N LEU A 112 -15.42 1.59 11.36
CA LEU A 112 -15.50 0.76 10.15
C LEU A 112 -16.16 -0.60 10.42
N VAL A 113 -15.69 -1.32 11.44
CA VAL A 113 -16.22 -2.67 11.73
C VAL A 113 -17.66 -2.62 12.22
N LYS A 114 -18.05 -1.53 12.90
CA LYS A 114 -19.43 -1.30 13.32
C LYS A 114 -20.34 -0.98 12.15
N HIS A 115 -19.87 -0.18 11.19
CA HIS A 115 -20.66 0.27 10.04
C HIS A 115 -20.77 -0.82 8.95
N PHE A 116 -19.72 -1.62 8.80
CA PHE A 116 -19.63 -2.69 7.80
C PHE A 116 -19.40 -4.07 8.44
N PRO A 117 -20.36 -4.60 9.22
CA PRO A 117 -20.20 -5.85 9.98
C PRO A 117 -20.03 -7.08 9.10
N MET A 118 -20.39 -6.97 7.81
CA MET A 118 -20.29 -8.05 6.82
C MET A 118 -19.04 -7.92 5.93
N VAL A 119 -18.03 -7.13 6.36
CA VAL A 119 -16.76 -6.97 5.67
C VAL A 119 -15.62 -7.50 6.53
N ASN A 120 -14.77 -8.31 5.94
CA ASN A 120 -13.50 -8.73 6.53
C ASN A 120 -12.42 -7.72 6.13
N PHE A 121 -12.02 -6.90 7.07
CA PHE A 121 -10.96 -5.92 6.85
C PHE A 121 -9.58 -6.54 7.07
N SER A 122 -8.61 -6.12 6.26
CA SER A 122 -7.19 -6.44 6.39
C SER A 122 -6.37 -5.16 6.29
N PHE A 123 -5.40 -4.99 7.18
CA PHE A 123 -4.61 -3.76 7.31
C PHE A 123 -3.10 -4.07 7.20
N PRO A 124 -2.59 -4.47 6.02
CA PRO A 124 -1.16 -4.71 5.86
C PRO A 124 -0.36 -3.40 5.93
N VAL A 125 0.82 -3.47 6.55
CA VAL A 125 1.78 -2.37 6.60
C VAL A 125 2.88 -2.63 5.57
N MET A 126 3.12 -1.66 4.68
CA MET A 126 4.11 -1.74 3.62
C MET A 126 4.57 -0.34 3.18
N SER A 127 5.60 -0.24 2.37
CA SER A 127 6.09 1.05 1.87
C SER A 127 5.11 1.71 0.87
N GLY A 128 5.17 3.03 0.71
CA GLY A 128 4.34 3.77 -0.25
C GLY A 128 4.39 3.21 -1.67
N PRO A 129 5.59 2.98 -2.27
CA PRO A 129 5.73 2.37 -3.58
C PRO A 129 5.09 0.97 -3.69
N GLU A 130 5.23 0.13 -2.65
CA GLU A 130 4.59 -1.19 -2.61
C GLU A 130 3.08 -1.08 -2.56
N ILE A 131 2.53 -0.16 -1.75
CA ILE A 131 1.08 0.10 -1.69
C ILE A 131 0.55 0.46 -3.08
N VAL A 132 1.23 1.35 -3.78
CA VAL A 132 0.86 1.77 -5.13
C VAL A 132 0.88 0.57 -6.09
N GLN A 133 1.92 -0.22 -6.08
CA GLN A 133 2.05 -1.40 -6.92
C GLN A 133 0.94 -2.45 -6.64
N GLU A 134 0.63 -2.70 -5.37
CA GLU A 134 -0.40 -3.67 -5.00
C GLU A 134 -1.83 -3.14 -5.27
N LEU A 135 -2.05 -1.82 -5.22
CA LEU A 135 -3.27 -1.17 -5.69
C LEU A 135 -3.46 -1.36 -7.20
N GLU A 136 -2.41 -1.19 -8.00
CA GLU A 136 -2.45 -1.40 -9.46
C GLU A 136 -2.80 -2.84 -9.82
N LYS A 137 -2.25 -3.80 -9.07
CA LYS A 137 -2.55 -5.23 -9.21
C LYS A 137 -3.89 -5.65 -8.61
N ALA A 138 -4.66 -4.71 -8.04
CA ALA A 138 -5.93 -4.99 -7.36
C ALA A 138 -5.84 -5.93 -6.14
N LYS A 139 -4.65 -6.10 -5.54
CA LYS A 139 -4.44 -6.87 -4.31
C LYS A 139 -4.73 -6.05 -3.04
N VAL A 140 -4.70 -4.74 -3.18
CA VAL A 140 -5.07 -3.75 -2.17
C VAL A 140 -6.22 -2.92 -2.75
N ASP A 141 -7.21 -2.59 -1.94
CA ASP A 141 -8.34 -1.76 -2.34
C ASP A 141 -8.07 -0.28 -2.11
N PHE A 142 -7.44 0.05 -0.98
CA PHE A 142 -7.15 1.41 -0.53
C PHE A 142 -5.78 1.50 0.10
N GLY A 143 -5.17 2.69 0.07
CA GLY A 143 -3.88 2.94 0.70
C GLY A 143 -3.83 4.23 1.50
N LEU A 144 -3.00 4.24 2.56
CA LEU A 144 -2.63 5.42 3.34
C LEU A 144 -1.11 5.61 3.25
N ILE A 145 -0.67 6.71 2.63
CA ILE A 145 0.74 6.97 2.35
C ILE A 145 1.14 8.41 2.69
N GLU A 146 2.42 8.65 2.96
CA GLU A 146 2.99 9.97 3.20
C GLU A 146 3.68 10.57 1.96
N THR A 147 3.99 9.73 0.99
CA THR A 147 4.72 10.15 -0.21
C THR A 147 3.76 10.44 -1.35
N PRO A 148 4.05 11.47 -2.18
CA PRO A 148 3.18 11.81 -3.30
C PRO A 148 3.42 10.91 -4.51
N GLU A 149 3.45 9.59 -4.31
CA GLU A 149 3.57 8.62 -5.39
C GLU A 149 2.52 8.89 -6.48
N ARG A 150 2.95 8.86 -7.73
CA ARG A 150 2.09 9.17 -8.88
C ARG A 150 1.86 7.92 -9.71
N SER A 151 0.59 7.67 -10.00
CA SER A 151 0.18 6.68 -10.99
C SER A 151 -1.02 7.24 -11.76
N GLU A 152 -1.05 7.00 -13.05
CA GLU A 152 -2.20 7.40 -13.89
C GLU A 152 -3.49 6.64 -13.55
N LEU A 153 -3.36 5.49 -12.88
CA LEU A 153 -4.47 4.60 -12.53
C LEU A 153 -5.12 4.95 -11.17
N MET A 154 -4.54 5.90 -10.41
CA MET A 154 -4.96 6.19 -9.05
C MET A 154 -5.42 7.62 -8.85
N GLU A 155 -6.28 7.78 -7.85
CA GLU A 155 -6.68 9.06 -7.25
C GLU A 155 -6.06 9.17 -5.87
N ARG A 156 -5.72 10.41 -5.50
CA ARG A 156 -5.14 10.78 -4.21
C ARG A 156 -5.97 11.87 -3.57
N HIS A 157 -6.29 11.67 -2.31
CA HIS A 157 -6.95 12.68 -1.49
C HIS A 157 -6.05 13.02 -0.31
N VAL A 158 -5.73 14.29 -0.11
CA VAL A 158 -5.03 14.75 1.09
C VAL A 158 -6.00 14.60 2.27
N ILE A 159 -5.57 13.87 3.29
CA ILE A 159 -6.38 13.61 4.49
C ILE A 159 -5.89 14.37 5.71
N ALA A 160 -4.59 14.68 5.77
CA ALA A 160 -4.01 15.45 6.86
C ALA A 160 -2.66 16.07 6.43
N LYS A 161 -2.23 17.05 7.21
CA LYS A 161 -0.84 17.51 7.21
C LYS A 161 -0.16 16.97 8.48
N ASP A 162 0.90 16.18 8.29
CA ASP A 162 1.71 15.61 9.35
C ASP A 162 2.85 16.56 9.68
N GLU A 163 2.89 17.06 10.89
CA GLU A 163 3.99 17.87 11.41
C GLU A 163 5.13 16.95 11.85
N LEU A 164 6.35 17.25 11.42
CA LEU A 164 7.56 16.56 11.83
C LEU A 164 8.27 17.36 12.91
N VAL A 165 8.64 16.71 13.99
CA VAL A 165 9.27 17.32 15.15
C VAL A 165 10.53 16.59 15.57
N LEU A 166 11.47 17.28 16.19
CA LEU A 166 12.60 16.65 16.85
C LEU A 166 12.15 16.21 18.24
N ALA A 167 12.02 14.92 18.44
CA ALA A 167 11.56 14.30 19.67
C ALA A 167 12.69 13.64 20.43
N GLY A 168 12.58 13.62 21.75
CA GLY A 168 13.54 13.03 22.69
C GLY A 168 14.39 14.06 23.42
N ASP A 169 15.47 13.60 24.03
CA ASP A 169 16.41 14.44 24.76
C ASP A 169 17.26 15.27 23.78
N SER A 170 17.03 16.58 23.73
CA SER A 170 17.75 17.50 22.84
C SER A 170 19.27 17.53 23.08
N ASP A 171 19.69 17.24 24.30
CA ASP A 171 21.11 17.28 24.69
C ASP A 171 21.82 15.93 24.49
N SER A 172 21.07 14.90 24.11
CA SER A 172 21.64 13.59 23.84
C SER A 172 22.59 13.59 22.66
N ASP A 173 23.75 12.92 22.80
CA ASP A 173 24.69 12.63 21.72
C ASP A 173 24.23 11.51 20.80
N TYR A 174 23.15 10.82 21.13
CA TYR A 174 22.62 9.71 20.34
C TYR A 174 21.47 10.15 19.43
N TRP A 175 21.53 9.68 18.18
CA TRP A 175 20.45 9.85 17.21
C TRP A 175 19.83 8.49 16.88
N LEU A 176 18.52 8.38 17.10
CA LEU A 176 17.77 7.20 16.70
C LEU A 176 17.46 7.34 15.20
N LEU A 177 18.15 6.56 14.39
CA LEU A 177 18.02 6.63 12.94
C LEU A 177 17.10 5.51 12.46
N PRO A 178 15.91 5.86 11.89
CA PRO A 178 15.01 4.89 11.27
C PRO A 178 15.67 4.20 10.08
N GLU A 179 15.06 3.11 9.60
CA GLU A 179 15.54 2.39 8.42
C GLU A 179 15.72 3.33 7.22
N THR A 180 16.85 3.22 6.55
CA THR A 180 17.28 4.12 5.45
C THR A 180 16.28 4.16 4.28
N ASN A 181 15.58 3.05 4.04
CA ASN A 181 14.60 2.95 2.96
C ASN A 181 13.20 3.48 3.35
N SER A 182 13.05 4.01 4.57
CA SER A 182 11.80 4.62 5.01
C SER A 182 11.78 6.13 4.76
N PRO A 183 10.61 6.76 4.55
CA PRO A 183 10.50 8.22 4.41
C PRO A 183 11.11 8.97 5.59
N LEU A 184 10.91 8.50 6.83
CA LEU A 184 11.50 9.11 8.02
C LEU A 184 13.02 8.89 8.09
N GLY A 185 13.53 7.73 7.66
CA GLY A 185 14.96 7.47 7.55
C GLY A 185 15.64 8.49 6.63
N PHE A 186 15.09 8.69 5.45
CA PHE A 186 15.57 9.68 4.48
C PHE A 186 15.54 11.12 5.03
N ILE A 187 14.47 11.50 5.72
CA ILE A 187 14.34 12.84 6.35
C ILE A 187 15.39 13.03 7.42
N ASN A 188 15.58 12.04 8.32
CA ASN A 188 16.57 12.10 9.37
C ASN A 188 17.99 12.20 8.82
N GLU A 189 18.35 11.37 7.84
CA GLU A 189 19.70 11.40 7.22
C GLU A 189 19.98 12.75 6.54
N ASN A 190 18.99 13.28 5.81
CA ASN A 190 19.13 14.59 5.18
C ASN A 190 19.27 15.72 6.20
N TYR A 191 18.50 15.68 7.28
CA TYR A 191 18.60 16.68 8.34
C TYR A 191 19.98 16.67 8.99
N LEU A 192 20.52 15.50 9.34
CA LEU A 192 21.86 15.36 9.88
C LEU A 192 22.93 15.92 8.92
N LYS A 193 22.82 15.55 7.65
CA LYS A 193 23.74 16.00 6.60
C LYS A 193 23.67 17.51 6.36
N TYR A 194 22.47 18.06 6.25
CA TYR A 194 22.25 19.50 6.00
C TYR A 194 22.79 20.37 7.15
N ASN A 195 22.62 19.92 8.40
CA ASN A 195 23.09 20.65 9.58
C ASN A 195 24.52 20.27 10.00
N ASN A 196 25.26 19.47 9.20
CA ASN A 196 26.61 18.99 9.50
C ASN A 196 26.72 18.31 10.88
N LEU A 197 25.69 17.56 11.29
CA LEU A 197 25.66 16.85 12.56
C LEU A 197 26.23 15.43 12.39
N SER A 198 27.04 15.00 13.37
CA SER A 198 27.68 13.67 13.41
C SER A 198 27.48 13.00 14.77
N PRO A 199 26.24 12.73 15.18
CA PRO A 199 25.94 12.08 16.45
C PRO A 199 26.31 10.60 16.44
N ASN A 200 26.32 9.97 17.60
CA ASN A 200 26.33 8.53 17.72
C ASN A 200 24.99 7.96 17.22
N LEU A 201 25.04 6.98 16.29
CA LEU A 201 23.83 6.45 15.66
C LEU A 201 23.35 5.18 16.34
N ILE A 202 22.06 5.15 16.70
CA ILE A 202 21.33 3.93 17.06
C ILE A 202 20.32 3.67 15.95
N ARG A 203 20.50 2.58 15.17
CA ARG A 203 19.57 2.23 14.10
C ARG A 203 18.36 1.51 14.66
N THR A 204 17.17 1.98 14.27
CA THR A 204 15.89 1.39 14.65
C THR A 204 15.13 0.95 13.40
N TYR A 205 14.71 -0.31 13.36
CA TYR A 205 13.96 -0.90 12.23
C TYR A 205 12.45 -0.98 12.52
N ASN A 206 12.06 -0.55 13.70
CA ASN A 206 10.69 -0.59 14.16
C ASN A 206 10.36 0.75 14.83
N HIS A 207 9.23 1.33 14.43
CA HIS A 207 8.78 2.62 14.92
C HIS A 207 8.46 2.61 16.43
N GLU A 208 7.88 1.53 16.91
CA GLU A 208 7.56 1.35 18.33
C GLU A 208 8.82 1.26 19.19
N MET A 209 9.89 0.62 18.68
CA MET A 209 11.19 0.59 19.36
C MET A 209 11.77 1.99 19.51
N ALA A 210 11.72 2.82 18.46
CA ALA A 210 12.20 4.19 18.53
C ALA A 210 11.44 4.99 19.59
N LEU A 211 10.10 4.89 19.61
CA LEU A 211 9.26 5.54 20.62
C LEU A 211 9.54 5.05 22.05
N ALA A 212 9.74 3.73 22.21
CA ALA A 212 10.08 3.17 23.52
C ALA A 212 11.44 3.71 24.02
N LEU A 213 12.46 3.81 23.15
CA LEU A 213 13.74 4.41 23.49
C LEU A 213 13.62 5.88 23.87
N LEU A 214 12.82 6.66 23.10
CA LEU A 214 12.53 8.07 23.45
C LEU A 214 11.86 8.21 24.83
N LYS A 215 10.89 7.34 25.16
CA LYS A 215 10.26 7.30 26.49
C LYS A 215 11.25 7.01 27.63
N HIS A 216 12.27 6.22 27.34
CA HIS A 216 13.36 5.96 28.27
C HIS A 216 14.48 7.00 28.20
N GLN A 217 14.23 8.16 27.58
CA GLN A 217 15.18 9.26 27.44
C GLN A 217 16.49 8.86 26.72
N VAL A 218 16.39 7.90 25.81
CA VAL A 218 17.53 7.45 24.99
C VAL A 218 17.45 8.13 23.63
N GLY A 219 18.34 9.11 23.42
CA GLY A 219 18.53 9.73 22.13
C GLY A 219 17.42 10.69 21.70
N LYS A 220 17.54 11.09 20.44
CA LYS A 220 16.59 12.00 19.76
C LYS A 220 16.42 11.58 18.30
N THR A 221 15.31 11.97 17.69
CA THR A 221 15.03 11.69 16.26
C THR A 221 13.96 12.61 15.71
N ILE A 222 13.93 12.77 14.38
CA ILE A 222 12.78 13.43 13.71
C ILE A 222 11.72 12.40 13.47
N ILE A 223 10.51 12.70 13.95
CA ILE A 223 9.36 11.81 13.90
C ILE A 223 8.07 12.58 13.66
N SER A 224 7.02 11.88 13.24
CA SER A 224 5.66 12.44 13.16
C SER A 224 5.15 12.85 14.53
N LYS A 225 4.59 14.05 14.64
CA LYS A 225 3.93 14.52 15.86
C LYS A 225 2.73 13.65 16.25
N PHE A 226 2.07 13.01 15.27
CA PHE A 226 1.00 12.03 15.54
C PHE A 226 1.47 10.83 16.37
N ALA A 227 2.78 10.55 16.33
CA ALA A 227 3.40 9.43 17.04
C ALA A 227 3.71 9.70 18.49
N LEU A 228 3.71 10.98 18.92
CA LEU A 228 4.23 11.35 20.21
C LEU A 228 3.25 11.02 21.34
N ASP A 229 3.78 10.31 22.32
CA ASP A 229 3.19 10.23 23.64
C ASP A 229 3.45 11.54 24.39
N PRO A 230 2.50 12.07 25.18
CA PRO A 230 2.67 13.31 25.93
C PRO A 230 3.89 13.35 26.88
N SER A 231 4.44 12.18 27.23
CA SER A 231 5.64 12.06 28.07
C SER A 231 6.95 12.31 27.34
N ILE A 232 6.94 12.32 26.00
CA ILE A 232 8.15 12.50 25.18
C ILE A 232 8.31 13.99 24.88
N PRO A 233 9.41 14.65 25.33
CA PRO A 233 9.70 16.02 24.99
C PRO A 233 9.96 16.17 23.48
N TYR A 234 9.58 17.30 22.90
CA TYR A 234 9.87 17.57 21.50
C TYR A 234 10.07 19.07 21.24
N GLN A 235 10.70 19.35 20.12
CA GLN A 235 10.89 20.71 19.60
C GLN A 235 10.36 20.79 18.16
N HIS A 236 9.72 21.92 17.84
CA HIS A 236 9.32 22.23 16.48
C HIS A 236 10.56 22.51 15.61
N LEU A 237 10.52 22.13 14.37
CA LEU A 237 11.60 22.34 13.41
C LEU A 237 11.10 23.30 12.32
N ASP A 238 11.48 24.59 12.45
CA ASP A 238 11.12 25.64 11.47
C ASP A 238 11.65 25.36 10.06
N THR A 239 12.67 24.50 9.95
CA THR A 239 13.31 24.14 8.68
C THR A 239 12.68 22.97 7.95
N LEU A 240 11.71 22.30 8.56
CA LEU A 240 11.00 21.18 7.98
C LEU A 240 9.53 21.52 7.76
N ASP A 241 9.16 21.75 6.50
CA ASP A 241 7.76 21.72 6.13
C ASP A 241 7.19 20.33 6.45
N GLY A 242 6.05 20.29 7.13
CA GLY A 242 5.34 19.03 7.36
C GLY A 242 5.02 18.34 6.03
N ARG A 243 4.65 17.08 6.09
CA ARG A 243 4.28 16.27 4.92
C ARG A 243 2.76 16.02 4.89
N ASN A 244 2.22 15.87 3.68
CA ASN A 244 0.83 15.48 3.56
C ASN A 244 0.69 13.97 3.73
N LEU A 245 -0.41 13.56 4.36
CA LEU A 245 -0.88 12.18 4.36
C LEU A 245 -1.97 12.06 3.29
N TYR A 246 -1.91 10.97 2.54
CA TYR A 246 -2.81 10.74 1.42
C TYR A 246 -3.59 9.44 1.60
N PHE A 247 -4.87 9.51 1.31
CA PHE A 247 -5.69 8.34 1.00
C PHE A 247 -5.63 8.11 -0.51
N VAL A 248 -5.27 6.92 -0.93
CA VAL A 248 -5.12 6.55 -2.34
C VAL A 248 -6.05 5.43 -2.72
N THR A 249 -6.68 5.57 -3.88
CA THR A 249 -7.61 4.60 -4.46
C THR A 249 -7.35 4.44 -5.95
N ARG A 250 -7.87 3.38 -6.55
CA ARG A 250 -7.94 3.29 -8.01
C ARG A 250 -9.01 4.24 -8.56
N LYS A 251 -8.74 4.91 -9.67
CA LYS A 251 -9.71 5.80 -10.35
C LYS A 251 -11.04 5.12 -10.72
N LYS A 252 -10.99 3.81 -10.97
CA LYS A 252 -12.19 3.01 -11.25
C LYS A 252 -12.38 2.01 -10.13
N VAL A 253 -13.16 2.36 -9.14
CA VAL A 253 -13.65 1.43 -8.13
C VAL A 253 -14.71 0.55 -8.79
N VAL A 254 -14.47 -0.76 -8.84
CA VAL A 254 -15.27 -1.70 -9.62
C VAL A 254 -16.58 -2.11 -8.89
N SER A 255 -16.62 -1.95 -7.57
CA SER A 255 -17.73 -2.36 -6.71
C SER A 255 -18.40 -1.13 -6.07
N GLU A 256 -19.72 -1.04 -6.15
CA GLU A 256 -20.52 0.01 -5.48
C GLU A 256 -20.29 0.01 -3.95
N LYS A 257 -20.09 -1.17 -3.37
CA LYS A 257 -19.83 -1.34 -1.94
C LYS A 257 -18.45 -0.82 -1.55
N LEU A 258 -17.41 -1.13 -2.33
CA LEU A 258 -16.08 -0.54 -2.13
C LEU A 258 -16.12 0.99 -2.29
N GLY A 259 -16.93 1.51 -3.20
CA GLY A 259 -17.17 2.95 -3.31
C GLY A 259 -17.75 3.55 -2.02
N ARG A 260 -18.74 2.89 -1.41
CA ARG A 260 -19.30 3.31 -0.12
C ARG A 260 -18.29 3.23 1.01
N ILE A 261 -17.47 2.17 1.06
CA ILE A 261 -16.40 2.02 2.05
C ILE A 261 -15.35 3.13 1.86
N SER A 262 -14.93 3.41 0.62
CA SER A 262 -14.01 4.49 0.29
C SER A 262 -14.47 5.85 0.81
N ASN A 263 -15.71 6.23 0.49
CA ASN A 263 -16.28 7.50 0.92
C ASN A 263 -16.35 7.60 2.45
N PHE A 264 -16.78 6.51 3.10
CA PHE A 264 -16.85 6.44 4.56
C PHE A 264 -15.45 6.56 5.21
N ILE A 265 -14.45 5.87 4.68
CA ILE A 265 -13.05 5.97 5.17
C ILE A 265 -12.56 7.41 5.05
N GLN A 266 -12.78 8.08 3.91
CA GLN A 266 -12.34 9.46 3.70
C GLN A 266 -12.99 10.41 4.71
N GLU A 267 -14.29 10.27 4.95
CA GLU A 267 -15.03 11.06 5.94
C GLU A 267 -14.49 10.84 7.36
N GLN A 268 -14.29 9.58 7.76
CA GLN A 268 -13.76 9.26 9.10
C GLN A 268 -12.32 9.73 9.29
N LEU A 269 -11.48 9.65 8.26
CA LEU A 269 -10.10 10.15 8.32
C LEU A 269 -10.07 11.67 8.47
N SER A 270 -10.92 12.41 7.76
CA SER A 270 -11.03 13.86 7.92
C SER A 270 -11.40 14.24 9.35
N HIS A 271 -12.40 13.59 9.94
CA HIS A 271 -12.79 13.82 11.35
C HIS A 271 -11.69 13.41 12.35
N ALA A 272 -10.99 12.30 12.10
CA ALA A 272 -9.94 11.83 13.00
C ALA A 272 -8.71 12.75 13.00
N THR A 273 -8.45 13.46 11.91
CA THR A 273 -7.32 14.39 11.78
C THR A 273 -7.62 15.78 12.30
N ASP A 274 -8.88 16.24 12.24
CA ASP A 274 -9.31 17.50 12.85
C ASP A 274 -9.17 17.49 14.39
N GLN A 275 -9.22 16.31 15.00
CA GLN A 275 -9.00 16.14 16.45
C GLN A 275 -7.52 16.11 16.86
N LEU A 276 -6.60 16.14 15.91
CA LEU A 276 -5.15 16.06 16.13
C LEU A 276 -4.42 17.38 15.81
N SER A 277 -5.11 18.33 15.20
CA SER A 277 -4.63 19.69 14.95
C SER A 277 -4.89 20.59 16.15
#